data_e3894a99b8fc474a775af04807bdd2ec
#
_entry.id   e3894a99b8fc474a775af04807bdd2ec
#
_cell.length_a   1.000
_cell.length_b   1.000
_cell.length_c   1.000
_cell.angle_alpha   90.00
_cell.angle_beta   90.00
_cell.angle_gamma   90.00
#
_symmetry.space_group_name_H-M   'P 1'
#
loop_
_entity.id
_entity.type
_entity.pdbx_description
1 polymer ?
#
loop_
_entity_poly.entity_id
_entity_poly.type
_entity_poly.pdbx_seq_one_letter_code
_entity_poly.pdbx_strand_id
1 'polypeptide(L)'
;ILAINNTVQLLKSLGHEVEEIPLPYEEAILTKTFFLMAADVAADIDILGEMRGKTIEKNEVEITTWLLNILGRSYSARDFAYARKQWNVISRRFGQIHQNYDVWLCPTLARPQIKNGALQSNAIEQFILKAGIKLGLVPYLKGTSIVDTIAKRTLGYIPYTPIANMTGQPSMNV
;
A
#
# COMPACT_ATOMS: atom_id res chain seq x y z
N ILE A 1 -7.31 -10.92 -15.79
CA ILE A 1 -6.89 -12.21 -16.40
C ILE A 1 -6.81 -12.08 -17.91
N LEU A 2 -7.86 -11.65 -18.63
CA LEU A 2 -7.83 -11.59 -20.10
C LEU A 2 -6.70 -10.69 -20.64
N ALA A 3 -6.53 -9.47 -20.09
CA ALA A 3 -5.52 -8.53 -20.55
C ALA A 3 -4.09 -9.11 -20.39
N ILE A 4 -3.77 -9.67 -19.22
CA ILE A 4 -2.45 -10.25 -18.98
C ILE A 4 -2.18 -11.44 -19.92
N ASN A 5 -3.20 -12.27 -20.18
CA ASN A 5 -3.06 -13.40 -21.11
C ASN A 5 -2.79 -12.91 -22.53
N ASN A 6 -3.49 -11.87 -23.00
CA ASN A 6 -3.24 -11.27 -24.30
C ASN A 6 -1.81 -10.69 -24.41
N THR A 7 -1.33 -10.03 -23.36
CA THR A 7 0.05 -9.53 -23.29
C THR A 7 1.07 -10.66 -23.34
N VAL A 8 0.82 -11.76 -22.61
CA VAL A 8 1.68 -12.96 -22.65
C VAL A 8 1.75 -13.55 -24.06
N GLN A 9 0.62 -13.67 -24.74
CA GLN A 9 0.59 -14.18 -26.12
C GLN A 9 1.34 -13.25 -27.10
N LEU A 10 1.19 -11.95 -26.92
CA LEU A 10 1.92 -10.98 -27.73
C LEU A 10 3.43 -11.12 -27.51
N LEU A 11 3.89 -11.16 -26.26
CA LEU A 11 5.31 -11.32 -25.92
C LEU A 11 5.89 -12.60 -26.52
N LYS A 12 5.16 -13.72 -26.40
CA LYS A 12 5.56 -14.99 -27.05
C LYS A 12 5.65 -14.87 -28.57
N SER A 13 4.72 -14.17 -29.21
CA SER A 13 4.76 -13.96 -30.66
C SER A 13 5.93 -13.09 -31.12
N LEU A 14 6.46 -12.25 -30.22
CA LEU A 14 7.65 -11.43 -30.43
C LEU A 14 8.97 -12.17 -30.12
N GLY A 15 8.89 -13.45 -29.74
CA GLY A 15 10.07 -14.29 -29.50
C GLY A 15 10.56 -14.28 -28.05
N HIS A 16 9.80 -13.68 -27.10
CA HIS A 16 10.15 -13.74 -25.68
C HIS A 16 9.70 -15.04 -25.05
N GLU A 17 10.52 -15.57 -24.15
CA GLU A 17 10.14 -16.68 -23.27
C GLU A 17 9.36 -16.11 -22.07
N VAL A 18 8.16 -16.65 -21.82
CA VAL A 18 7.30 -16.21 -20.72
C VAL A 18 6.91 -17.41 -19.88
N GLU A 19 7.27 -17.37 -18.62
CA GLU A 19 7.00 -18.39 -17.61
C GLU A 19 6.12 -17.80 -16.49
N GLU A 20 5.17 -18.61 -16.00
CA GLU A 20 4.37 -18.24 -14.83
C GLU A 20 5.07 -18.71 -13.56
N ILE A 21 5.35 -17.78 -12.66
CA ILE A 21 5.99 -18.06 -11.37
C ILE A 21 5.05 -17.68 -10.21
N PRO A 22 5.14 -18.35 -9.05
CA PRO A 22 4.38 -17.98 -7.87
C PRO A 22 4.79 -16.58 -7.39
N LEU A 23 3.84 -15.87 -6.73
CA LEU A 23 4.14 -14.57 -6.14
C LEU A 23 5.33 -14.70 -5.17
N PRO A 24 6.37 -13.86 -5.33
CA PRO A 24 7.59 -13.94 -4.53
C PRO A 24 7.44 -13.32 -3.14
N TYR A 25 6.23 -13.00 -2.71
CA TYR A 25 5.94 -12.39 -1.42
C TYR A 25 4.60 -12.86 -0.85
N GLU A 26 4.48 -12.75 0.46
CA GLU A 26 3.27 -13.11 1.19
C GLU A 26 2.30 -11.91 1.28
N GLU A 27 0.99 -12.18 1.25
CA GLU A 27 -0.05 -11.13 1.37
C GLU A 27 0.12 -10.26 2.64
N ALA A 28 0.63 -10.85 3.73
CA ALA A 28 0.90 -10.13 4.97
C ALA A 28 1.83 -8.92 4.82
N ILE A 29 2.58 -8.84 3.71
CA ILE A 29 3.43 -7.68 3.43
C ILE A 29 2.60 -6.42 3.16
N LEU A 30 1.39 -6.56 2.62
CA LEU A 30 0.50 -5.42 2.36
C LEU A 30 0.15 -4.68 3.64
N THR A 31 -0.13 -5.41 4.73
CA THR A 31 -0.36 -4.80 6.05
C THR A 31 0.87 -4.04 6.54
N LYS A 32 2.06 -4.61 6.38
CA LYS A 32 3.32 -3.94 6.77
C LYS A 32 3.58 -2.69 5.93
N THR A 33 3.24 -2.73 4.63
CA THR A 33 3.29 -1.56 3.74
C THR A 33 2.35 -0.46 4.21
N PHE A 34 1.12 -0.82 4.61
CA PHE A 34 0.15 0.13 5.13
C PHE A 34 0.65 0.85 6.40
N PHE A 35 1.34 0.15 7.28
CA PHE A 35 1.96 0.76 8.46
C PHE A 35 3.02 1.81 8.09
N LEU A 36 3.87 1.51 7.11
CA LEU A 36 4.87 2.48 6.66
C LEU A 36 4.21 3.70 6.02
N MET A 37 3.19 3.50 5.17
CA MET A 37 2.40 4.60 4.61
C MET A 37 1.76 5.48 5.69
N ALA A 38 1.23 4.90 6.76
CA ALA A 38 0.64 5.68 7.85
C ALA A 38 1.69 6.54 8.56
N ALA A 39 2.90 6.01 8.77
CA ALA A 39 4.00 6.75 9.38
C ALA A 39 4.50 7.88 8.46
N ASP A 40 4.60 7.64 7.16
CA ASP A 40 4.95 8.65 6.16
C ASP A 40 3.91 9.77 6.11
N VAL A 41 2.61 9.45 6.08
CA VAL A 41 1.54 10.46 6.14
C VAL A 41 1.63 11.31 7.40
N ALA A 42 1.97 10.72 8.55
CA ALA A 42 2.15 11.49 9.78
C ALA A 42 3.31 12.47 9.69
N ALA A 43 4.43 12.07 9.08
CA ALA A 43 5.57 12.93 8.83
C ALA A 43 5.22 14.04 7.82
N ASP A 44 4.51 13.72 6.74
CA ASP A 44 4.08 14.70 5.73
C ASP A 44 3.16 15.77 6.32
N ILE A 45 2.29 15.41 7.26
CA ILE A 45 1.44 16.38 7.99
C ILE A 45 2.31 17.34 8.82
N ASP A 46 3.37 16.86 9.46
CA ASP A 46 4.29 17.72 10.21
C ASP A 46 5.06 18.64 9.28
N ILE A 47 5.62 18.12 8.19
CA ILE A 47 6.33 18.91 7.16
C ILE A 47 5.40 19.99 6.57
N LEU A 48 4.15 19.64 6.26
CA LEU A 48 3.16 20.60 5.76
C LEU A 48 2.90 21.71 6.80
N GLY A 49 2.85 21.34 8.08
CA GLY A 49 2.71 22.31 9.18
C GLY A 49 3.89 23.26 9.27
N GLU A 50 5.12 22.75 9.19
CA GLU A 50 6.34 23.54 9.16
C GLU A 50 6.35 24.52 7.97
N MET A 51 6.02 24.02 6.76
CA MET A 51 5.95 24.86 5.55
C MET A 51 4.92 25.99 5.66
N ARG A 52 3.84 25.77 6.38
CA ARG A 52 2.74 26.74 6.59
C ARG A 52 2.90 27.59 7.84
N GLY A 53 3.91 27.31 8.66
CA GLY A 53 4.14 28.01 9.94
C GLY A 53 3.01 27.80 10.96
N LYS A 54 2.25 26.71 10.86
CA LYS A 54 1.16 26.37 11.79
C LYS A 54 0.89 24.88 11.87
N THR A 55 0.34 24.43 12.99
CA THR A 55 -0.14 23.04 13.11
C THR A 55 -1.31 22.79 12.15
N ILE A 56 -1.30 21.66 11.48
CA ILE A 56 -2.39 21.23 10.60
C ILE A 56 -3.51 20.64 11.45
N GLU A 57 -4.71 21.14 11.25
CA GLU A 57 -5.92 20.71 11.94
C GLU A 57 -6.66 19.61 11.16
N LYS A 58 -7.44 18.79 11.89
CA LYS A 58 -8.18 17.65 11.29
C LYS A 58 -9.18 18.05 10.19
N ASN A 59 -9.65 19.28 10.18
CA ASN A 59 -10.58 19.81 9.19
C ASN A 59 -9.89 20.40 7.95
N GLU A 60 -8.56 20.44 7.94
CA GLU A 60 -7.76 20.91 6.81
C GLU A 60 -7.33 19.77 5.88
N VAL A 61 -7.58 18.52 6.27
CA VAL A 61 -7.28 17.32 5.48
C VAL A 61 -8.46 16.37 5.46
N GLU A 62 -8.45 15.41 4.53
CA GLU A 62 -9.49 14.38 4.48
C GLU A 62 -9.45 13.49 5.73
N ILE A 63 -10.62 12.95 6.10
CA ILE A 63 -10.76 12.11 7.30
C ILE A 63 -9.87 10.86 7.25
N THR A 64 -9.67 10.30 6.07
CA THR A 64 -8.78 9.15 5.85
C THR A 64 -7.32 9.51 6.08
N THR A 65 -6.89 10.67 5.59
CA THR A 65 -5.54 11.21 5.82
C THR A 65 -5.32 11.48 7.31
N TRP A 66 -6.32 12.07 7.99
CA TRP A 66 -6.24 12.29 9.43
C TRP A 66 -6.18 11.00 10.24
N LEU A 67 -6.92 9.97 9.83
CA LEU A 67 -6.86 8.64 10.43
C LEU A 67 -5.46 8.03 10.30
N LEU A 68 -4.87 8.09 9.10
CA LEU A 68 -3.50 7.62 8.85
C LEU A 68 -2.49 8.39 9.68
N ASN A 69 -2.64 9.72 9.80
CA ASN A 69 -1.80 10.55 10.68
C ASN A 69 -1.83 10.06 12.14
N ILE A 70 -3.02 9.85 12.71
CA ILE A 70 -3.15 9.37 14.10
C ILE A 70 -2.55 7.97 14.24
N LEU A 71 -2.82 7.09 13.29
CA LEU A 71 -2.30 5.73 13.28
C LEU A 71 -0.77 5.74 13.15
N GLY A 72 -0.22 6.54 12.23
CA GLY A 72 1.22 6.69 12.02
C GLY A 72 1.95 7.15 13.28
N ARG A 73 1.41 8.14 13.99
CA ARG A 73 1.95 8.62 15.26
C ARG A 73 1.91 7.58 16.39
N SER A 74 1.06 6.57 16.28
CA SER A 74 0.98 5.49 17.26
C SER A 74 2.08 4.43 17.13
N TYR A 75 2.82 4.43 16.01
CA TYR A 75 3.93 3.50 15.80
C TYR A 75 5.22 4.02 16.42
N SER A 76 5.98 3.10 17.02
CA SER A 76 7.32 3.39 17.51
C SER A 76 8.34 3.37 16.37
N ALA A 77 9.49 4.02 16.60
CA ALA A 77 10.64 3.90 15.69
C ALA A 77 11.06 2.44 15.47
N ARG A 78 10.91 1.58 16.49
CA ARG A 78 11.16 0.14 16.38
C ARG A 78 10.20 -0.53 15.40
N ASP A 79 8.90 -0.21 15.47
CA ASP A 79 7.89 -0.78 14.57
C ASP A 79 8.18 -0.39 13.12
N PHE A 80 8.52 0.89 12.88
CA PHE A 80 8.90 1.40 11.58
C PHE A 80 10.16 0.70 11.04
N ALA A 81 11.22 0.63 11.84
CA ALA A 81 12.47 -0.03 11.47
C ALA A 81 12.27 -1.52 11.17
N TYR A 82 11.42 -2.20 11.94
CA TYR A 82 11.08 -3.60 11.70
C TYR A 82 10.34 -3.79 10.38
N ALA A 83 9.30 -3.00 10.12
CA ALA A 83 8.53 -3.06 8.88
C ALA A 83 9.42 -2.77 7.65
N ARG A 84 10.28 -1.76 7.73
CA ARG A 84 11.22 -1.42 6.67
C ARG A 84 12.24 -2.53 6.38
N LYS A 85 12.71 -3.24 7.41
CA LYS A 85 13.58 -4.41 7.21
C LYS A 85 12.88 -5.54 6.44
N GLN A 86 11.56 -5.70 6.59
CA GLN A 86 10.81 -6.69 5.82
C GLN A 86 10.77 -6.35 4.31
N TRP A 87 10.78 -5.08 3.95
CA TRP A 87 10.94 -4.67 2.54
C TRP A 87 12.25 -5.15 1.93
N ASN A 88 13.35 -5.09 2.68
CA ASN A 88 14.64 -5.61 2.22
C ASN A 88 14.60 -7.12 1.93
N VAL A 89 13.78 -7.88 2.65
CA VAL A 89 13.59 -9.31 2.37
C VAL A 89 12.94 -9.49 0.99
N ILE A 90 11.94 -8.69 0.67
CA ILE A 90 11.28 -8.73 -0.64
C ILE A 90 12.22 -8.29 -1.74
N SER A 91 12.95 -7.18 -1.54
CA SER A 91 13.93 -6.70 -2.51
C SER A 91 14.96 -7.79 -2.86
N ARG A 92 15.43 -8.54 -1.88
CA ARG A 92 16.36 -9.67 -2.11
C ARG A 92 15.69 -10.81 -2.89
N ARG A 93 14.44 -11.14 -2.61
CA ARG A 93 13.68 -12.18 -3.36
C ARG A 93 13.53 -11.77 -4.83
N PHE A 94 13.20 -10.50 -5.10
CA PHE A 94 13.17 -9.99 -6.47
C PHE A 94 14.55 -9.99 -7.13
N GLY A 95 15.62 -9.64 -6.39
CA GLY A 95 16.98 -9.77 -6.88
C GLY A 95 17.35 -11.20 -7.28
N GLN A 96 16.85 -12.22 -6.57
CA GLN A 96 17.03 -13.62 -6.95
C GLN A 96 16.23 -13.99 -8.22
N ILE A 97 15.02 -13.48 -8.38
CA ILE A 97 14.20 -13.67 -9.58
C ILE A 97 14.94 -13.10 -10.80
N HIS A 98 15.46 -11.88 -10.69
CA HIS A 98 16.20 -11.22 -11.77
C HIS A 98 17.57 -11.81 -12.10
N GLN A 99 18.00 -12.87 -11.39
CA GLN A 99 19.13 -13.68 -11.85
C GLN A 99 18.74 -14.59 -13.05
N ASN A 100 17.45 -14.90 -13.20
CA ASN A 100 16.95 -15.81 -14.22
C ASN A 100 15.93 -15.18 -15.17
N TYR A 101 15.37 -14.01 -14.80
CA TYR A 101 14.31 -13.31 -15.57
C TYR A 101 14.66 -11.84 -15.73
N ASP A 102 14.56 -11.32 -16.93
CA ASP A 102 14.86 -9.92 -17.25
C ASP A 102 13.77 -8.97 -16.74
N VAL A 103 12.51 -9.40 -16.81
CA VAL A 103 11.33 -8.59 -16.48
C VAL A 103 10.31 -9.40 -15.69
N TRP A 104 9.70 -8.76 -14.71
CA TRP A 104 8.52 -9.29 -14.05
C TRP A 104 7.26 -8.60 -14.57
N LEU A 105 6.37 -9.38 -15.19
CA LEU A 105 5.10 -8.90 -15.72
C LEU A 105 3.97 -9.17 -14.72
N CYS A 106 3.18 -8.14 -14.41
CA CYS A 106 2.02 -8.27 -13.54
C CYS A 106 0.88 -7.35 -13.98
N PRO A 107 -0.37 -7.63 -13.60
CA PRO A 107 -1.47 -6.70 -13.84
C PRO A 107 -1.29 -5.42 -13.00
N THR A 108 -1.68 -4.27 -13.52
CA THR A 108 -1.71 -3.02 -12.74
C THR A 108 -2.75 -3.08 -11.63
N LEU A 109 -3.91 -3.67 -11.92
CA LEU A 109 -5.06 -3.79 -11.02
C LEU A 109 -5.44 -5.25 -10.82
N ALA A 110 -5.86 -5.62 -9.62
CA ALA A 110 -6.36 -6.97 -9.32
C ALA A 110 -7.71 -7.28 -10.00
N ARG A 111 -8.46 -6.27 -10.36
CA ARG A 111 -9.80 -6.38 -10.97
C ARG A 111 -10.09 -5.15 -11.84
N PRO A 112 -11.08 -5.21 -12.75
CA PRO A 112 -11.45 -4.10 -13.62
C PRO A 112 -11.72 -2.80 -12.86
N GLN A 113 -11.69 -1.69 -13.59
CA GLN A 113 -11.98 -0.37 -13.04
C GLN A 113 -13.29 -0.35 -12.25
N ILE A 114 -13.25 0.31 -11.13
CA ILE A 114 -14.40 0.52 -10.23
C ILE A 114 -14.93 1.94 -10.39
N LYS A 115 -16.18 2.14 -10.00
CA LYS A 115 -16.79 3.48 -10.00
C LYS A 115 -16.10 4.38 -8.99
N ASN A 116 -16.03 5.68 -9.29
CA ASN A 116 -15.54 6.68 -8.35
C ASN A 116 -16.27 6.55 -7.01
N GLY A 117 -15.53 6.58 -5.92
CA GLY A 117 -16.08 6.43 -4.57
C GLY A 117 -16.32 4.99 -4.09
N ALA A 118 -16.15 3.97 -4.94
CA ALA A 118 -16.41 2.57 -4.54
C ALA A 118 -15.47 2.03 -3.43
N LEU A 119 -14.31 2.64 -3.24
CA LEU A 119 -13.40 2.33 -2.13
C LEU A 119 -13.61 3.24 -0.91
N GLN A 120 -14.44 4.26 -1.02
CA GLN A 120 -14.74 5.13 0.11
C GLN A 120 -15.55 4.38 1.18
N SER A 121 -15.30 4.76 2.42
CA SER A 121 -16.08 4.25 3.55
C SER A 121 -17.53 4.70 3.43
N ASN A 122 -18.45 3.79 3.70
CA ASN A 122 -19.88 4.13 3.75
C ASN A 122 -20.20 5.09 4.93
N ALA A 123 -21.41 5.64 4.98
CA ALA A 123 -21.79 6.62 5.99
C ALA A 123 -21.65 6.10 7.43
N ILE A 124 -21.93 4.82 7.65
CA ILE A 124 -21.81 4.17 8.97
C ILE A 124 -20.33 4.03 9.35
N GLU A 125 -19.51 3.54 8.43
CA GLU A 125 -18.06 3.46 8.64
C GLU A 125 -17.45 4.83 8.94
N GLN A 126 -17.84 5.86 8.18
CA GLN A 126 -17.41 7.24 8.43
C GLN A 126 -17.83 7.75 9.80
N PHE A 127 -19.05 7.43 10.24
CA PHE A 127 -19.54 7.79 11.58
C PHE A 127 -18.70 7.10 12.67
N ILE A 128 -18.43 5.79 12.53
CA ILE A 128 -17.59 5.03 13.46
C ILE A 128 -16.17 5.59 13.50
N LEU A 129 -15.59 5.91 12.34
CA LEU A 129 -14.25 6.52 12.25
C LEU A 129 -14.22 7.89 12.95
N LYS A 130 -15.23 8.75 12.69
CA LYS A 130 -15.33 10.06 13.35
C LYS A 130 -15.47 9.93 14.87
N ALA A 131 -16.28 8.99 15.33
CA ALA A 131 -16.45 8.70 16.75
C ALA A 131 -15.14 8.16 17.37
N GLY A 132 -14.48 7.22 16.70
CA GLY A 132 -13.19 6.67 17.13
C GLY A 132 -12.10 7.74 17.23
N ILE A 133 -12.03 8.66 16.27
CA ILE A 133 -11.12 9.80 16.32
C ILE A 133 -11.45 10.72 17.50
N LYS A 134 -12.73 11.05 17.68
CA LYS A 134 -13.19 11.94 18.75
C LYS A 134 -12.92 11.37 20.15
N LEU A 135 -13.02 10.05 20.29
CA LEU A 135 -12.79 9.34 21.56
C LEU A 135 -11.31 8.96 21.77
N GLY A 136 -10.42 9.28 20.82
CA GLY A 136 -9.00 8.94 20.94
C GLY A 136 -8.70 7.43 20.86
N LEU A 137 -9.61 6.64 20.27
CA LEU A 137 -9.49 5.17 20.21
C LEU A 137 -8.61 4.65 19.08
N VAL A 138 -8.29 5.48 18.08
CA VAL A 138 -7.52 5.08 16.89
C VAL A 138 -6.17 4.42 17.21
N PRO A 139 -5.35 4.91 18.17
CA PRO A 139 -4.09 4.27 18.53
C PRO A 139 -4.24 2.83 19.03
N TYR A 140 -5.38 2.51 19.64
CA TYR A 140 -5.68 1.16 20.15
C TYR A 140 -6.08 0.16 19.05
N LEU A 141 -6.34 0.65 17.83
CA LEU A 141 -6.61 -0.20 16.67
C LEU A 141 -5.33 -0.85 16.11
N LYS A 142 -4.16 -0.37 16.52
CA LYS A 142 -2.87 -0.93 16.12
C LYS A 142 -2.80 -2.44 16.42
N GLY A 143 -2.48 -3.22 15.38
CA GLY A 143 -2.37 -4.68 15.50
C GLY A 143 -3.70 -5.43 15.60
N THR A 144 -4.83 -4.75 15.38
CA THR A 144 -6.15 -5.38 15.30
C THR A 144 -6.48 -5.81 13.88
N SER A 145 -7.38 -6.78 13.74
CA SER A 145 -7.93 -7.21 12.45
C SER A 145 -8.63 -6.09 11.66
N ILE A 146 -9.01 -5.00 12.34
CA ILE A 146 -9.62 -3.84 11.70
C ILE A 146 -8.61 -3.15 10.78
N VAL A 147 -7.40 -2.91 11.26
CA VAL A 147 -6.32 -2.31 10.46
C VAL A 147 -5.94 -3.22 9.30
N ASP A 148 -5.84 -4.53 9.53
CA ASP A 148 -5.58 -5.51 8.47
C ASP A 148 -6.66 -5.49 7.40
N THR A 149 -7.93 -5.40 7.80
CA THR A 149 -9.07 -5.31 6.87
C THR A 149 -9.01 -4.03 6.03
N ILE A 150 -8.69 -2.89 6.64
CA ILE A 150 -8.53 -1.62 5.93
C ILE A 150 -7.35 -1.71 4.95
N ALA A 151 -6.21 -2.22 5.40
CA ALA A 151 -5.03 -2.40 4.57
C ALA A 151 -5.32 -3.30 3.36
N LYS A 152 -5.95 -4.46 3.57
CA LYS A 152 -6.36 -5.38 2.51
C LYS A 152 -7.36 -4.76 1.54
N ARG A 153 -8.34 -4.00 2.03
CA ARG A 153 -9.31 -3.29 1.17
C ARG A 153 -8.62 -2.23 0.30
N THR A 154 -7.71 -1.46 0.88
CA THR A 154 -7.02 -0.37 0.19
C THR A 154 -5.99 -0.91 -0.81
N LEU A 155 -5.10 -1.79 -0.37
CA LEU A 155 -4.01 -2.31 -1.18
C LEU A 155 -4.42 -3.52 -2.03
N GLY A 156 -5.49 -4.23 -1.68
CA GLY A 156 -5.97 -5.39 -2.44
C GLY A 156 -6.54 -5.06 -3.82
N TYR A 157 -6.77 -3.77 -4.12
CA TYR A 157 -7.13 -3.32 -5.47
C TYR A 157 -5.88 -3.12 -6.34
N ILE A 158 -4.76 -2.77 -5.74
CA ILE A 158 -3.47 -2.52 -6.38
C ILE A 158 -2.36 -3.39 -5.77
N PRO A 159 -2.50 -4.73 -5.71
CA PRO A 159 -1.61 -5.57 -4.91
C PRO A 159 -0.19 -5.66 -5.46
N TYR A 160 0.00 -5.38 -6.76
CA TYR A 160 1.28 -5.56 -7.44
C TYR A 160 2.08 -4.26 -7.56
N THR A 161 1.43 -3.12 -7.74
CA THR A 161 2.10 -1.84 -7.99
C THR A 161 2.94 -1.33 -6.83
N PRO A 162 2.60 -1.55 -5.54
CA PRO A 162 3.46 -1.14 -4.42
C PRO A 162 4.82 -1.83 -4.39
N ILE A 163 4.96 -2.97 -5.06
CA ILE A 163 6.20 -3.75 -5.05
C ILE A 163 7.37 -2.98 -5.64
N ALA A 164 7.17 -2.27 -6.75
CA ALA A 164 8.23 -1.44 -7.34
C ALA A 164 8.70 -0.35 -6.36
N ASN A 165 7.77 0.29 -5.63
CA ASN A 165 8.12 1.28 -4.60
C ASN A 165 8.90 0.65 -3.44
N MET A 166 8.55 -0.59 -3.06
CA MET A 166 9.21 -1.30 -1.96
C MET A 166 10.61 -1.79 -2.34
N THR A 167 10.78 -2.24 -3.57
CA THR A 167 12.05 -2.82 -4.06
C THR A 167 12.98 -1.80 -4.68
N GLY A 168 12.47 -0.60 -5.05
CA GLY A 168 13.22 0.43 -5.77
C GLY A 168 13.48 0.08 -7.23
N GLN A 169 12.77 -0.89 -7.78
CA GLN A 169 12.93 -1.31 -9.18
C GLN A 169 12.22 -0.34 -10.13
N PRO A 170 12.78 -0.09 -11.32
CA PRO A 170 12.05 0.60 -12.37
C PRO A 170 10.75 -0.13 -12.71
N SER A 171 9.68 0.60 -12.93
CA SER A 171 8.43 0.03 -13.39
C SER A 171 7.84 0.87 -14.52
N MET A 172 7.15 0.21 -15.43
CA MET A 172 6.55 0.80 -16.60
C MET A 172 5.14 0.23 -16.77
N ASN A 173 4.19 1.07 -17.14
CA ASN A 173 2.84 0.66 -17.51
C ASN A 173 2.70 0.75 -19.04
N VAL A 174 2.22 -0.31 -19.66
CA VAL A 174 2.04 -0.46 -21.10
C VAL A 174 0.62 -0.83 -21.45
#